data_123f89a5c068e9155579e95e6d048e95
#
_entry.id   123f89a5c068e9155579e95e6d048e95
#
_cell.length_a   1.000
_cell.length_b   1.000
_cell.length_c   1.000
_cell.angle_alpha   90.00
_cell.angle_beta   90.00
_cell.angle_gamma   90.00
#
_symmetry.space_group_name_H-M   'P 1'
#
loop_
_entity.id
_entity.type
_entity.pdbx_description
1 polymer ?
#
loop_
_entity_poly.entity_id
_entity_poly.type
_entity_poly.pdbx_seq_one_letter_code
_entity_poly.pdbx_strand_id
1 'polypeptide(L)'
;MTNLRGQFGKSEFVEESNLLVLNKLERLLTVCKVKNIDDIDLSKEFYFIGKTDEEISLVCETNDVPENTIEREDGWCGFRIQGILDFSLIGILSKLSGILADNKIGIFAVSTFNTDYILVKDADFEKSLAVLLNAGYTVI
;
A
#
# COMPACT_ATOMS: atom_id res chain seq x y z
N MET A 1 23.51 6.00 1.10
CA MET A 1 23.79 5.73 1.50
C MET A 1 23.95 4.93 1.51
N THR A 2 24.00 4.65 1.27
CA THR A 2 24.22 3.99 1.50
C THR A 2 25.18 3.27 1.63
N ASN A 3 26.23 3.49 1.35
CA ASN A 3 27.19 2.88 1.56
C ASN A 3 27.59 2.55 2.89
N LEU A 4 27.02 3.11 3.84
CA LEU A 4 27.19 2.76 5.20
C LEU A 4 26.82 1.35 5.47
N ARG A 5 25.88 0.83 4.74
CA ARG A 5 25.44 -0.51 4.93
C ARG A 5 26.49 -1.53 4.74
N GLY A 6 27.36 -1.31 3.78
CA GLY A 6 28.42 -2.25 3.51
C GLY A 6 29.35 -2.44 4.67
N GLN A 7 29.42 -1.48 5.55
CA GLN A 7 30.32 -1.54 6.68
C GLN A 7 29.68 -2.13 7.91
N PHE A 8 28.36 -2.10 7.97
CA PHE A 8 27.66 -2.51 9.17
C PHE A 8 27.33 -3.99 9.21
N GLY A 9 27.12 -4.60 8.08
CA GLY A 9 26.75 -5.99 8.04
C GLY A 9 25.24 -6.18 8.13
N LYS A 10 24.86 -7.42 8.30
CA LYS A 10 23.47 -7.78 8.15
C LYS A 10 22.56 -7.29 9.25
N SER A 11 23.09 -7.22 10.46
CA SER A 11 22.24 -6.79 11.58
C SER A 11 21.79 -5.37 11.41
N GLU A 12 22.65 -4.52 10.84
CA GLU A 12 22.26 -3.13 10.61
C GLU A 12 21.19 -3.02 9.55
N PHE A 13 21.23 -3.88 8.53
CA PHE A 13 20.17 -3.92 7.54
C PHE A 13 18.83 -4.25 8.18
N VAL A 14 18.83 -5.26 9.07
CA VAL A 14 17.60 -5.66 9.73
C VAL A 14 17.08 -4.53 10.59
N GLU A 15 17.97 -3.87 11.32
CA GLU A 15 17.55 -2.75 12.16
C GLU A 15 17.01 -1.60 11.35
N GLU A 16 17.60 -1.37 10.20
CA GLU A 16 17.13 -0.31 9.33
C GLU A 16 15.70 -0.58 8.86
N SER A 17 15.38 -1.83 8.57
CA SER A 17 14.02 -2.20 8.20
C SER A 17 13.06 -1.92 9.34
N ASN A 18 13.51 -2.12 10.59
CA ASN A 18 12.65 -1.89 11.74
C ASN A 18 12.35 -0.42 11.98
N LEU A 19 13.05 0.48 11.29
CA LEU A 19 12.75 1.90 11.42
C LEU A 19 11.54 2.31 10.61
N LEU A 20 11.06 1.42 9.75
CA LEU A 20 9.88 1.72 8.97
C LEU A 20 8.63 1.56 9.80
N VAL A 21 7.76 2.52 9.65
CA VAL A 21 6.48 2.50 10.32
C VAL A 21 5.40 2.34 9.26
N LEU A 22 4.51 1.40 9.50
CA LEU A 22 3.37 1.16 8.64
C LEU A 22 2.15 1.70 9.36
N ASN A 23 1.45 2.62 8.71
CA ASN A 23 0.28 3.25 9.30
C ASN A 23 -0.96 2.59 8.73
N LYS A 24 -1.77 1.98 9.59
CA LYS A 24 -3.01 1.36 9.16
C LYS A 24 -3.95 2.44 8.63
N LEU A 25 -4.57 2.14 7.50
CA LEU A 25 -5.58 3.02 6.96
C LEU A 25 -6.92 2.67 7.61
N GLU A 26 -7.57 3.68 8.19
CA GLU A 26 -8.86 3.48 8.85
C GLU A 26 -9.96 3.68 7.80
N ARG A 27 -9.84 2.99 6.69
CA ARG A 27 -10.75 3.16 5.56
C ARG A 27 -11.01 1.82 4.91
N LEU A 28 -12.26 1.59 4.56
CA LEU A 28 -12.61 0.43 3.76
C LEU A 28 -12.67 0.88 2.33
N LEU A 29 -11.93 0.24 1.47
CA LEU A 29 -11.67 0.70 0.12
C LEU A 29 -12.21 -0.24 -0.93
N THR A 30 -12.45 0.33 -2.11
CA THR A 30 -12.89 -0.41 -3.28
C THR A 30 -11.94 -0.09 -4.42
N VAL A 31 -11.58 -1.12 -5.17
CA VAL A 31 -10.82 -0.96 -6.42
C VAL A 31 -11.82 -1.13 -7.55
N CYS A 32 -11.90 -0.16 -8.43
CA CYS A 32 -12.90 -0.22 -9.48
C CYS A 32 -12.38 0.41 -10.77
N LYS A 33 -13.15 0.20 -11.83
CA LYS A 33 -12.87 0.76 -13.14
C LYS A 33 -14.06 1.59 -13.57
N VAL A 34 -13.83 2.82 -13.98
CA VAL A 34 -14.90 3.71 -14.38
C VAL A 34 -14.76 4.07 -15.86
N LYS A 35 -15.84 4.54 -16.46
CA LYS A 35 -15.90 4.85 -17.85
C LYS A 35 -15.40 6.25 -18.17
N ASN A 36 -15.74 7.19 -17.30
CA ASN A 36 -15.36 8.59 -17.50
C ASN A 36 -14.79 9.17 -16.24
N ILE A 37 -13.79 10.04 -16.40
CA ILE A 37 -13.20 10.73 -15.27
C ILE A 37 -14.22 11.60 -14.56
N ASP A 38 -15.21 12.09 -15.29
CA ASP A 38 -16.25 12.95 -14.73
C ASP A 38 -17.17 12.23 -13.75
N ASP A 39 -17.15 10.91 -13.75
CA ASP A 39 -17.94 10.14 -12.80
C ASP A 39 -17.33 10.18 -11.40
N ILE A 40 -16.10 10.64 -11.29
CA ILE A 40 -15.37 10.61 -10.02
C ILE A 40 -15.54 11.95 -9.30
N ASP A 41 -15.91 11.89 -8.02
CA ASP A 41 -16.04 13.09 -7.20
C ASP A 41 -14.66 13.46 -6.66
N LEU A 42 -14.02 14.41 -7.31
CA LEU A 42 -12.67 14.83 -6.97
C LEU A 42 -12.60 15.65 -5.68
N SER A 43 -13.74 16.01 -5.11
CA SER A 43 -13.75 16.77 -3.85
C SER A 43 -13.50 15.90 -2.62
N LYS A 44 -13.54 14.57 -2.78
CA LYS A 44 -13.28 13.67 -1.67
C LYS A 44 -11.81 13.72 -1.28
N GLU A 45 -11.52 13.37 -0.05
CA GLU A 45 -10.16 13.56 0.45
C GLU A 45 -9.22 12.39 0.22
N PHE A 46 -9.75 11.23 -0.15
CA PHE A 46 -8.89 10.05 -0.29
C PHE A 46 -9.31 9.20 -1.47
N TYR A 47 -8.48 9.16 -2.49
CA TYR A 47 -8.69 8.29 -3.64
C TYR A 47 -7.42 8.28 -4.48
N PHE A 48 -7.29 7.27 -5.32
CA PHE A 48 -6.22 7.19 -6.31
C PHE A 48 -6.84 6.95 -7.67
N ILE A 49 -6.35 7.66 -8.68
CA ILE A 49 -6.80 7.49 -10.05
C ILE A 49 -5.62 7.09 -10.90
N GLY A 50 -5.76 6.00 -11.63
CA GLY A 50 -4.76 5.59 -12.59
C GLY A 50 -5.41 5.60 -13.97
N LYS A 51 -5.13 6.64 -14.75
CA LYS A 51 -5.70 6.74 -16.08
C LYS A 51 -4.63 6.46 -17.12
N THR A 52 -4.91 5.50 -17.98
CA THR A 52 -4.01 5.14 -19.08
C THR A 52 -4.81 5.16 -20.37
N ASP A 53 -4.16 4.78 -21.44
CA ASP A 53 -4.85 4.64 -22.73
C ASP A 53 -5.79 3.44 -22.74
N GLU A 54 -5.71 2.58 -21.72
CA GLU A 54 -6.52 1.36 -21.69
C GLU A 54 -7.66 1.41 -20.67
N GLU A 55 -7.55 2.24 -19.65
CA GLU A 55 -8.54 2.20 -18.56
C GLU A 55 -8.47 3.42 -17.68
N ILE A 56 -9.52 3.61 -16.91
CA ILE A 56 -9.52 4.56 -15.80
C ILE A 56 -9.79 3.74 -14.55
N SER A 57 -8.75 3.57 -13.74
CA SER A 57 -8.81 2.81 -12.50
C SER A 57 -8.98 3.77 -11.33
N LEU A 58 -9.82 3.39 -10.39
CA LEU A 58 -10.09 4.23 -9.22
C LEU A 58 -10.03 3.37 -7.96
N VAL A 59 -9.29 3.85 -6.97
CA VAL A 59 -9.34 3.28 -5.62
C VAL A 59 -9.91 4.37 -4.74
N CYS A 60 -10.99 4.09 -4.05
CA CYS A 60 -11.63 5.09 -3.19
C CYS A 60 -12.33 4.40 -2.05
N GLU A 61 -12.83 5.19 -1.10
CA GLU A 61 -13.63 4.62 -0.03
C GLU A 61 -14.89 4.02 -0.63
N THR A 62 -15.30 2.90 -0.08
CA THR A 62 -16.42 2.15 -0.63
C THR A 62 -17.69 3.00 -0.76
N ASN A 63 -17.90 3.91 0.19
CA ASN A 63 -19.06 4.78 0.14
C ASN A 63 -18.98 5.84 -0.95
N ASP A 64 -17.82 6.02 -1.53
CA ASP A 64 -17.61 7.05 -2.56
C ASP A 64 -17.57 6.47 -3.97
N VAL A 65 -17.83 5.19 -4.13
CA VAL A 65 -17.77 4.54 -5.44
C VAL A 65 -18.86 5.10 -6.35
N PRO A 66 -18.51 5.51 -7.57
CA PRO A 66 -19.53 6.01 -8.51
C PRO A 66 -20.54 4.92 -8.88
N GLU A 67 -21.73 5.33 -9.26
CA GLU A 67 -22.76 4.37 -9.62
C GLU A 67 -22.44 3.64 -10.91
N ASN A 68 -21.72 4.29 -11.81
CA ASN A 68 -21.46 3.75 -13.14
C ASN A 68 -20.08 3.11 -13.24
N THR A 69 -19.82 2.10 -12.44
CA THR A 69 -18.58 1.37 -12.55
C THR A 69 -18.70 0.29 -13.62
N ILE A 70 -17.60 0.04 -14.32
CA ILE A 70 -17.52 -1.06 -15.26
C ILE A 70 -17.29 -2.36 -14.50
N GLU A 71 -16.37 -2.29 -13.53
CA GLU A 71 -16.04 -3.41 -12.66
C GLU A 71 -15.69 -2.83 -11.30
N ARG A 72 -15.97 -3.60 -10.24
CA ARG A 72 -15.58 -3.14 -8.91
C ARG A 72 -15.27 -4.34 -8.02
N GLU A 73 -14.36 -4.12 -7.11
CA GLU A 73 -14.00 -5.12 -6.12
C GLU A 73 -13.92 -4.42 -4.77
N ASP A 74 -14.83 -4.74 -3.88
CA ASP A 74 -14.88 -4.17 -2.54
C ASP A 74 -13.99 -4.98 -1.58
N GLY A 75 -13.88 -4.49 -0.38
CA GLY A 75 -13.25 -5.24 0.70
C GLY A 75 -11.75 -5.13 0.75
N TRP A 76 -11.22 -3.96 0.44
CA TRP A 76 -9.78 -3.68 0.56
C TRP A 76 -9.52 -2.79 1.74
N CYS A 77 -8.39 -2.99 2.38
CA CYS A 77 -7.88 -2.11 3.42
C CYS A 77 -6.36 -2.18 3.33
N GLY A 78 -5.66 -1.43 4.17
CA GLY A 78 -4.23 -1.49 4.00
C GLY A 78 -3.42 -0.57 4.86
N PHE A 79 -2.23 -0.26 4.37
CA PHE A 79 -1.22 0.46 5.10
C PHE A 79 -0.60 1.55 4.25
N ARG A 80 -0.23 2.64 4.91
CA ARG A 80 0.61 3.68 4.33
C ARG A 80 2.00 3.48 4.89
N ILE A 81 3.01 3.52 4.03
CA ILE A 81 4.39 3.42 4.51
C ILE A 81 4.81 4.80 4.99
N GLN A 82 5.14 4.90 6.28
CA GLN A 82 5.60 6.14 6.87
C GLN A 82 7.00 5.94 7.36
N GLY A 83 7.94 6.06 6.46
CA GLY A 83 9.32 5.91 6.82
C GLY A 83 9.90 7.23 7.18
N ILE A 84 10.91 7.20 8.00
CA ILE A 84 11.69 8.37 8.27
C ILE A 84 12.87 8.42 7.33
N LEU A 85 13.02 7.42 6.50
CA LEU A 85 14.15 7.30 5.62
C LEU A 85 13.81 7.88 4.28
N ASP A 86 14.69 8.72 3.78
CA ASP A 86 14.47 9.33 2.49
C ASP A 86 15.29 8.67 1.40
N PHE A 87 16.34 7.98 1.76
CA PHE A 87 17.24 7.50 0.74
C PHE A 87 17.25 6.01 0.58
N SER A 88 16.78 5.27 1.54
CA SER A 88 16.90 3.83 1.50
C SER A 88 15.58 3.16 1.17
N LEU A 89 14.73 3.85 0.45
CA LEU A 89 13.44 3.29 0.08
C LEU A 89 13.54 2.27 -1.04
N ILE A 90 14.70 2.18 -1.67
CA ILE A 90 14.90 1.19 -2.71
C ILE A 90 14.75 -0.20 -2.11
N GLY A 91 13.85 -0.98 -2.68
CA GLY A 91 13.63 -2.33 -2.23
C GLY A 91 12.68 -2.51 -1.06
N ILE A 92 12.21 -1.44 -0.45
CA ILE A 92 11.29 -1.55 0.67
C ILE A 92 9.99 -2.20 0.25
N LEU A 93 9.41 -1.71 -0.82
CA LEU A 93 8.17 -2.27 -1.32
C LEU A 93 8.37 -3.72 -1.75
N SER A 94 9.49 -4.01 -2.37
CA SER A 94 9.82 -5.36 -2.77
C SER A 94 9.91 -6.29 -1.56
N LYS A 95 10.52 -5.83 -0.49
CA LYS A 95 10.67 -6.64 0.71
C LYS A 95 9.32 -6.88 1.38
N LEU A 96 8.52 -5.83 1.51
CA LEU A 96 7.20 -5.98 2.12
C LEU A 96 6.32 -6.90 1.29
N SER A 97 6.30 -6.72 -0.02
CA SER A 97 5.47 -7.54 -0.87
C SER A 97 5.95 -8.99 -0.87
N GLY A 98 7.25 -9.20 -0.76
CA GLY A 98 7.80 -10.55 -0.65
C GLY A 98 7.34 -11.27 0.60
N ILE A 99 7.34 -10.58 1.72
CA ILE A 99 6.88 -11.15 2.99
C ILE A 99 5.41 -11.54 2.89
N LEU A 100 4.59 -10.65 2.32
CA LEU A 100 3.17 -10.92 2.18
C LEU A 100 2.93 -12.06 1.19
N ALA A 101 3.66 -12.08 0.08
CA ALA A 101 3.55 -13.14 -0.90
C ALA A 101 3.94 -14.50 -0.33
N ASP A 102 4.98 -14.54 0.48
CA ASP A 102 5.41 -15.77 1.12
C ASP A 102 4.33 -16.34 2.02
N ASN A 103 3.43 -15.49 2.49
CA ASN A 103 2.32 -15.90 3.32
C ASN A 103 1.01 -15.94 2.55
N LYS A 104 1.09 -15.96 1.22
CA LYS A 104 -0.03 -16.12 0.30
C LYS A 104 -1.07 -15.01 0.41
N ILE A 105 -0.59 -13.81 0.66
CA ILE A 105 -1.46 -12.63 0.74
C ILE A 105 -1.25 -11.81 -0.52
N GLY A 106 -2.31 -11.61 -1.29
CA GLY A 106 -2.27 -10.78 -2.48
C GLY A 106 -2.32 -9.31 -2.10
N ILE A 107 -1.69 -8.48 -2.90
CA ILE A 107 -1.64 -7.05 -2.61
C ILE A 107 -2.04 -6.24 -3.84
N PHE A 108 -2.44 -5.00 -3.57
CA PHE A 108 -2.63 -3.97 -4.58
C PHE A 108 -1.79 -2.79 -4.10
N ALA A 109 -0.75 -2.45 -4.85
CA ALA A 109 0.18 -1.42 -4.41
C ALA A 109 -0.01 -0.14 -5.21
N VAL A 110 0.04 0.99 -4.51
CA VAL A 110 -0.06 2.31 -5.14
C VAL A 110 1.10 3.15 -4.63
N SER A 111 1.84 3.73 -5.56
CA SER A 111 2.93 4.63 -5.21
C SER A 111 2.55 6.04 -5.56
N THR A 112 2.77 6.97 -4.63
CA THR A 112 2.55 8.38 -4.84
C THR A 112 3.89 9.11 -4.73
N PHE A 113 3.84 10.42 -4.88
CA PHE A 113 5.07 11.20 -4.77
C PHE A 113 5.72 11.04 -3.40
N ASN A 114 4.90 11.03 -2.36
CA ASN A 114 5.43 10.99 -1.00
C ASN A 114 5.73 9.60 -0.48
N THR A 115 4.92 8.61 -0.84
CA THR A 115 5.08 7.31 -0.23
C THR A 115 4.28 6.24 -0.98
N ASP A 116 4.39 5.02 -0.48
CA ASP A 116 3.69 3.87 -1.04
C ASP A 116 2.55 3.46 -0.14
N TYR A 117 1.54 2.88 -0.76
CA TYR A 117 0.39 2.30 -0.06
C TYR A 117 0.29 0.85 -0.48
N ILE A 118 0.02 -0.01 0.48
CA ILE A 118 -0.17 -1.43 0.22
C ILE A 118 -1.54 -1.81 0.70
N LEU A 119 -2.36 -2.28 -0.22
CA LEU A 119 -3.71 -2.71 0.10
C LEU A 119 -3.78 -4.23 0.07
N VAL A 120 -4.53 -4.79 1.00
CA VAL A 120 -4.78 -6.21 1.08
C VAL A 120 -6.28 -6.39 1.21
N LYS A 121 -6.76 -7.59 0.94
CA LYS A 121 -8.17 -7.87 1.16
C LYS A 121 -8.46 -7.81 2.65
N ASP A 122 -9.64 -7.31 2.98
CA ASP A 122 -10.06 -7.20 4.37
C ASP A 122 -9.96 -8.53 5.10
N ALA A 123 -10.28 -9.62 4.42
CA ALA A 123 -10.19 -10.95 5.00
C ALA A 123 -8.77 -11.35 5.38
N ASP A 124 -7.77 -10.74 4.76
CA ASP A 124 -6.37 -11.04 5.02
C ASP A 124 -5.71 -10.03 5.95
N PHE A 125 -6.46 -9.05 6.43
CA PHE A 125 -5.86 -7.92 7.14
C PHE A 125 -5.18 -8.34 8.43
N GLU A 126 -5.87 -9.14 9.25
CA GLU A 126 -5.30 -9.56 10.53
C GLU A 126 -4.06 -10.43 10.33
N LYS A 127 -4.10 -11.28 9.33
CA LYS A 127 -2.95 -12.11 8.99
C LYS A 127 -1.79 -11.24 8.52
N SER A 128 -2.09 -10.23 7.74
CA SER A 128 -1.06 -9.29 7.26
C SER A 128 -0.40 -8.57 8.43
N LEU A 129 -1.20 -8.12 9.39
CA LEU A 129 -0.67 -7.46 10.58
C LEU A 129 0.29 -8.38 11.32
N ALA A 130 -0.15 -9.62 11.56
CA ALA A 130 0.67 -10.56 12.32
C ALA A 130 1.99 -10.85 11.62
N VAL A 131 1.93 -11.05 10.31
CA VAL A 131 3.11 -11.37 9.52
C VAL A 131 4.10 -10.21 9.51
N LEU A 132 3.61 -8.99 9.35
CA LEU A 132 4.47 -7.81 9.30
C LEU A 132 5.07 -7.50 10.66
N LEU A 133 4.29 -7.62 11.72
CA LEU A 133 4.81 -7.43 13.07
C LEU A 133 5.88 -8.47 13.40
N ASN A 134 5.65 -9.71 12.99
CA ASN A 134 6.60 -10.78 13.23
C ASN A 134 7.90 -10.56 12.45
N ALA A 135 7.82 -9.86 11.32
CA ALA A 135 8.99 -9.55 10.53
C ALA A 135 9.76 -8.34 11.06
N GLY A 136 9.26 -7.70 12.12
CA GLY A 136 9.97 -6.61 12.76
C GLY A 136 9.47 -5.21 12.42
N TYR A 137 8.41 -5.09 11.65
CA TYR A 137 7.88 -3.77 11.32
C TYR A 137 7.03 -3.24 12.45
N THR A 138 7.05 -1.93 12.59
CA THR A 138 6.16 -1.24 13.53
C THR A 138 4.90 -0.87 12.77
N VAL A 139 3.75 -1.19 13.34
CA VAL A 139 2.46 -0.86 12.72
C VAL A 139 1.66 -0.01 13.70
N ILE A 140 1.20 1.14 13.24
CA ILE A 140 0.41 2.05 14.07
C ILE A 140 -0.94 2.30 13.45
#